data_a5903e5e52e2d9e3a4e21470ed25a2ba
#
_entry.id   a5903e5e52e2d9e3a4e21470ed25a2ba
#
_cell.length_a   1.000
_cell.length_b   1.000
_cell.length_c   1.000
_cell.angle_alpha   90.00
_cell.angle_beta   90.00
_cell.angle_gamma   90.00
#
_symmetry.space_group_name_H-M   'P 1'
#
loop_
_entity.id
_entity.type
_entity.pdbx_description
1 polymer ?
#
loop_
_entity_poly.entity_id
_entity_poly.type
_entity_poly.pdbx_seq_one_letter_code
_entity_poly.pdbx_strand_id
1 'polypeptide(L)'
;GNSEIRTLVNGMVSEKLEEFLEENPAVGRAILEKALTASRAREAARKARESVRRKTGLESGQMPDKLRDCNERDPALTEIYIVEGDSAGGSATQGRDARFQAILPLWGKMLNVEKARADRVYGNDKLSPVITALGAGIGDEFNPEKLRYHKIVIMADADVDGAHIRTLLLTFFF
;
A
#
# COMPACT_ATOMS: atom_id res chain seq x y z
N GLY A 1 -9.38 5.73 -41.94
CA GLY A 1 -8.63 4.56 -42.38
C GLY A 1 -9.56 3.36 -42.47
N ASN A 2 -9.42 2.58 -43.51
CA ASN A 2 -10.31 1.48 -43.83
C ASN A 2 -10.08 0.32 -42.82
N SER A 3 -11.04 0.06 -41.92
CA SER A 3 -10.94 -0.94 -40.83
C SER A 3 -10.77 -2.36 -41.40
N GLU A 4 -11.32 -2.66 -42.53
CA GLU A 4 -11.23 -3.97 -43.21
C GLU A 4 -9.79 -4.26 -43.67
N ILE A 5 -9.12 -3.28 -44.30
CA ILE A 5 -7.71 -3.41 -44.70
C ILE A 5 -6.81 -3.61 -43.48
N ARG A 6 -7.09 -2.94 -42.37
CA ARG A 6 -6.32 -3.10 -41.12
C ARG A 6 -6.39 -4.54 -40.59
N THR A 7 -7.57 -5.13 -40.60
CA THR A 7 -7.76 -6.52 -40.16
C THR A 7 -7.02 -7.51 -41.05
N LEU A 8 -7.08 -7.32 -42.35
CA LEU A 8 -6.41 -8.15 -43.34
C LEU A 8 -4.86 -8.07 -43.18
N VAL A 9 -4.35 -6.84 -43.11
CA VAL A 9 -2.92 -6.60 -42.95
C VAL A 9 -2.41 -7.17 -41.60
N ASN A 10 -3.15 -6.97 -40.49
CA ASN A 10 -2.79 -7.56 -39.22
C ASN A 10 -2.75 -9.10 -39.26
N GLY A 11 -3.70 -9.74 -39.92
CA GLY A 11 -3.71 -11.19 -40.09
C GLY A 11 -2.46 -11.68 -40.84
N MET A 12 -2.18 -11.08 -42.00
CA MET A 12 -1.01 -11.46 -42.83
C MET A 12 0.32 -11.21 -42.12
N VAL A 13 0.43 -10.07 -41.40
CA VAL A 13 1.66 -9.74 -40.65
C VAL A 13 1.84 -10.71 -39.48
N SER A 14 0.78 -11.01 -38.75
CA SER A 14 0.85 -11.95 -37.61
C SER A 14 1.28 -13.34 -38.07
N GLU A 15 0.67 -13.87 -39.14
CA GLU A 15 1.00 -15.18 -39.70
C GLU A 15 2.47 -15.25 -40.17
N LYS A 16 2.93 -14.26 -40.92
CA LYS A 16 4.30 -14.21 -41.40
C LYS A 16 5.35 -13.97 -40.31
N LEU A 17 4.97 -13.24 -39.27
CA LEU A 17 5.84 -13.03 -38.10
C LEU A 17 5.96 -14.29 -37.26
N GLU A 18 4.87 -15.03 -37.11
CA GLU A 18 4.84 -16.31 -36.38
C GLU A 18 5.71 -17.34 -37.10
N GLU A 19 5.52 -17.54 -38.41
CA GLU A 19 6.35 -18.39 -39.27
C GLU A 19 7.84 -18.01 -39.18
N PHE A 20 8.17 -16.72 -39.28
CA PHE A 20 9.55 -16.24 -39.18
C PHE A 20 10.19 -16.54 -37.81
N LEU A 21 9.43 -16.34 -36.71
CA LEU A 21 9.94 -16.60 -35.36
C LEU A 21 10.07 -18.09 -35.05
N GLU A 22 9.23 -18.94 -35.64
CA GLU A 22 9.37 -20.42 -35.55
C GLU A 22 10.62 -20.90 -36.31
N GLU A 23 10.88 -20.35 -37.50
CA GLU A 23 12.08 -20.64 -38.27
C GLU A 23 13.35 -20.09 -37.64
N ASN A 24 13.24 -18.99 -36.87
CA ASN A 24 14.37 -18.27 -36.29
C ASN A 24 14.25 -18.12 -34.74
N PRO A 25 14.27 -19.22 -33.97
CA PRO A 25 14.01 -19.20 -32.53
C PRO A 25 15.06 -18.40 -31.73
N ALA A 26 16.26 -18.22 -32.25
CA ALA A 26 17.28 -17.40 -31.63
C ALA A 26 16.91 -15.89 -31.65
N VAL A 27 16.29 -15.42 -32.75
CA VAL A 27 15.79 -14.05 -32.89
C VAL A 27 14.62 -13.83 -31.94
N GLY A 28 13.68 -14.76 -31.87
CA GLY A 28 12.54 -14.73 -30.95
C GLY A 28 12.99 -14.59 -29.49
N ARG A 29 13.96 -15.41 -29.07
CA ARG A 29 14.55 -15.33 -27.71
C ARG A 29 15.19 -13.97 -27.45
N ALA A 30 16.00 -13.46 -28.38
CA ALA A 30 16.66 -12.17 -28.21
C ALA A 30 15.65 -11.01 -28.06
N ILE A 31 14.55 -11.04 -28.82
CA ILE A 31 13.45 -10.05 -28.71
C ILE A 31 12.78 -10.17 -27.34
N LEU A 32 12.45 -11.38 -26.88
CA LEU A 32 11.82 -11.60 -25.57
C LEU A 32 12.72 -11.18 -24.43
N GLU A 33 14.02 -11.49 -24.48
CA GLU A 33 14.99 -11.07 -23.45
C GLU A 33 15.10 -9.54 -23.37
N LYS A 34 15.15 -8.87 -24.50
CA LYS A 34 15.15 -7.40 -24.54
C LYS A 34 13.86 -6.81 -23.99
N ALA A 35 12.71 -7.36 -24.35
CA ALA A 35 11.42 -6.91 -23.88
C ALA A 35 11.27 -7.11 -22.37
N LEU A 36 11.69 -8.25 -21.84
CA LEU A 36 11.70 -8.54 -20.40
C LEU A 36 12.64 -7.63 -19.62
N THR A 37 13.85 -7.39 -20.15
CA THR A 37 14.82 -6.48 -19.54
C THR A 37 14.30 -5.05 -19.51
N ALA A 38 13.70 -4.57 -20.59
CA ALA A 38 13.10 -3.24 -20.65
C ALA A 38 11.87 -3.11 -19.73
N SER A 39 11.08 -4.17 -19.59
CA SER A 39 9.95 -4.22 -18.65
C SER A 39 10.42 -4.14 -17.19
N ARG A 40 11.42 -4.95 -16.83
CA ARG A 40 12.02 -4.94 -15.48
C ARG A 40 12.66 -3.60 -15.15
N ALA A 41 13.38 -2.98 -16.09
CA ALA A 41 13.98 -1.66 -15.91
C ALA A 41 12.92 -0.57 -15.69
N ARG A 42 11.81 -0.59 -16.46
CA ARG A 42 10.70 0.35 -16.28
C ARG A 42 9.99 0.15 -14.93
N GLU A 43 9.78 -1.09 -14.53
CA GLU A 43 9.16 -1.40 -13.24
C GLU A 43 10.07 -0.96 -12.07
N ALA A 44 11.37 -1.22 -12.15
CA ALA A 44 12.34 -0.75 -11.16
C ALA A 44 12.39 0.77 -11.07
N ALA A 45 12.39 1.48 -12.21
CA ALA A 45 12.35 2.94 -12.25
C ALA A 45 11.04 3.50 -11.67
N ARG A 46 9.91 2.85 -11.94
CA ARG A 46 8.61 3.21 -11.34
C ARG A 46 8.64 3.04 -9.83
N LYS A 47 9.12 1.88 -9.35
CA LYS A 47 9.24 1.59 -7.90
C LYS A 47 10.18 2.57 -7.20
N ALA A 48 11.32 2.92 -7.84
CA ALA A 48 12.25 3.91 -7.30
C ALA A 48 11.60 5.30 -7.17
N ARG A 49 10.87 5.76 -8.20
CA ARG A 49 10.14 7.03 -8.16
C ARG A 49 9.03 7.03 -7.10
N GLU A 50 8.30 5.93 -6.98
CA GLU A 50 7.26 5.77 -5.94
C GLU A 50 7.88 5.75 -4.54
N SER A 51 9.02 5.08 -4.34
CA SER A 51 9.75 5.06 -3.07
C SER A 51 10.22 6.45 -2.67
N VAL A 52 10.82 7.22 -3.60
CA VAL A 52 11.22 8.62 -3.35
C VAL A 52 10.01 9.47 -2.99
N ARG A 53 8.91 9.38 -3.76
CA ARG A 53 7.68 10.13 -3.49
C ARG A 53 7.05 9.76 -2.14
N ARG A 54 7.16 8.48 -1.72
CA ARG A 54 6.68 8.02 -0.40
C ARG A 54 7.57 8.51 0.74
N LYS A 55 8.90 8.45 0.57
CA LYS A 55 9.83 9.04 1.56
C LYS A 55 9.57 10.53 1.74
N THR A 56 9.39 11.28 0.67
CA THR A 56 9.04 12.70 0.72
C THR A 56 7.66 12.93 1.37
N GLY A 57 6.69 12.05 1.15
CA GLY A 57 5.36 12.10 1.79
C GLY A 57 5.41 11.82 3.30
N LEU A 58 6.24 10.85 3.72
CA LEU A 58 6.49 10.56 5.14
C LEU A 58 7.31 11.67 5.82
N GLU A 59 8.29 12.24 5.12
CA GLU A 59 9.12 13.34 5.60
C GLU A 59 8.39 14.70 5.60
N SER A 60 7.43 14.90 4.69
CA SER A 60 6.64 16.14 4.60
C SER A 60 5.57 16.27 5.70
N GLY A 61 5.43 15.28 6.57
CA GLY A 61 4.49 15.35 7.69
C GLY A 61 3.02 15.41 7.30
N GLN A 62 2.69 15.05 6.06
CA GLN A 62 1.29 14.97 5.62
C GLN A 62 0.61 13.78 6.32
N MET A 63 -0.16 14.14 7.33
CA MET A 63 -0.98 13.18 8.07
C MET A 63 -2.10 12.60 7.19
N PRO A 64 -2.52 11.35 7.44
CA PRO A 64 -3.68 10.79 6.76
C PRO A 64 -4.91 11.68 6.93
N ASP A 65 -5.64 11.95 5.86
CA ASP A 65 -6.82 12.83 5.85
C ASP A 65 -7.89 12.44 6.89
N LYS A 66 -7.98 11.15 7.20
CA LYS A 66 -8.94 10.60 8.17
C LYS A 66 -8.43 10.56 9.61
N LEU A 67 -7.14 10.82 9.84
CA LEU A 67 -6.60 10.86 11.19
C LEU A 67 -7.17 12.07 11.96
N ARG A 68 -7.78 11.80 13.09
CA ARG A 68 -8.14 12.80 14.09
C ARG A 68 -7.09 12.77 15.19
N ASP A 69 -6.02 13.56 14.99
CA ASP A 69 -4.87 13.61 15.89
C ASP A 69 -5.23 14.18 17.26
N CYS A 70 -4.37 13.94 18.25
CA CYS A 70 -4.46 14.54 19.59
C CYS A 70 -3.55 15.78 19.71
N ASN A 71 -3.75 16.52 20.80
CA ASN A 71 -3.01 17.78 21.03
C ASN A 71 -1.64 17.52 21.67
N GLU A 72 -1.51 16.46 22.47
CA GLU A 72 -0.27 16.08 23.13
C GLU A 72 0.79 15.65 22.10
N ARG A 73 2.04 16.00 22.37
CA ARG A 73 3.16 15.72 21.47
C ARG A 73 4.15 14.70 22.07
N ASP A 74 4.07 14.45 23.37
CA ASP A 74 4.87 13.41 24.00
C ASP A 74 4.26 12.02 23.68
N PRO A 75 4.94 11.18 22.89
CA PRO A 75 4.43 9.85 22.53
C PRO A 75 4.11 8.97 23.75
N ALA A 76 4.81 9.15 24.86
CA ALA A 76 4.60 8.38 26.08
C ALA A 76 3.23 8.65 26.74
N LEU A 77 2.64 9.82 26.45
CA LEU A 77 1.37 10.26 27.00
C LEU A 77 0.22 10.11 26.02
N THR A 78 0.48 9.61 24.80
CA THR A 78 -0.51 9.55 23.71
C THR A 78 -0.89 8.13 23.37
N GLU A 79 -2.12 7.98 22.87
CA GLU A 79 -2.64 6.73 22.37
C GLU A 79 -3.44 6.94 21.07
N ILE A 80 -3.37 5.95 20.17
CA ILE A 80 -4.14 5.95 18.93
C ILE A 80 -5.14 4.80 18.94
N TYR A 81 -6.38 5.12 18.59
CA TYR A 81 -7.48 4.18 18.40
C TYR A 81 -7.65 3.91 16.90
N ILE A 82 -7.40 2.68 16.50
CA ILE A 82 -7.67 2.22 15.14
C ILE A 82 -9.07 1.61 15.16
N VAL A 83 -10.01 2.25 14.49
CA VAL A 83 -11.44 1.87 14.57
C VAL A 83 -11.95 1.37 13.22
N GLU A 84 -12.85 0.39 13.26
CA GLU A 84 -13.45 -0.18 12.06
C GLU A 84 -14.56 0.73 11.52
N GLY A 85 -14.31 1.30 10.34
CA GLY A 85 -15.28 2.09 9.60
C GLY A 85 -15.44 3.55 10.03
N ASP A 86 -16.00 4.34 9.13
CA ASP A 86 -16.17 5.78 9.33
C ASP A 86 -17.24 6.11 10.38
N SER A 87 -18.26 5.26 10.53
CA SER A 87 -19.33 5.46 11.51
C SER A 87 -18.80 5.34 12.95
N ALA A 88 -18.06 4.24 13.23
CA ALA A 88 -17.41 4.05 14.52
C ALA A 88 -16.33 5.12 14.75
N GLY A 89 -15.59 5.53 13.70
CA GLY A 89 -14.64 6.64 13.76
C GLY A 89 -15.28 7.96 14.16
N GLY A 90 -16.47 8.25 13.66
CA GLY A 90 -17.25 9.43 14.04
C GLY A 90 -17.64 9.42 15.51
N SER A 91 -18.22 8.31 15.98
CA SER A 91 -18.61 8.12 17.40
C SER A 91 -17.40 8.18 18.33
N ALA A 92 -16.30 7.51 17.98
CA ALA A 92 -15.05 7.55 18.75
C ALA A 92 -14.48 8.97 18.83
N THR A 93 -14.52 9.72 17.73
CA THR A 93 -14.05 11.10 17.68
C THR A 93 -14.85 12.03 18.62
N GLN A 94 -16.16 11.80 18.75
CA GLN A 94 -17.01 12.57 19.66
C GLN A 94 -16.77 12.20 21.13
N GLY A 95 -16.50 10.91 21.43
CA GLY A 95 -16.32 10.43 22.80
C GLY A 95 -14.89 10.48 23.34
N ARG A 96 -13.88 10.76 22.50
CA ARG A 96 -12.46 10.76 22.89
C ARG A 96 -12.08 11.95 23.78
N ASP A 97 -11.00 11.78 24.53
CA ASP A 97 -10.26 12.92 25.07
C ASP A 97 -9.24 13.40 24.02
N ALA A 98 -9.55 14.52 23.37
CA ALA A 98 -8.71 15.10 22.31
C ALA A 98 -7.32 15.54 22.80
N ARG A 99 -7.08 15.61 24.11
CA ARG A 99 -5.76 15.98 24.64
C ARG A 99 -4.73 14.94 24.29
N PHE A 100 -5.04 13.64 24.44
CA PHE A 100 -4.07 12.55 24.28
C PHE A 100 -4.56 11.35 23.44
N GLN A 101 -5.81 11.33 23.00
CA GLN A 101 -6.40 10.26 22.21
C GLN A 101 -6.54 10.66 20.74
N ALA A 102 -5.89 9.93 19.85
CA ALA A 102 -6.06 10.05 18.40
C ALA A 102 -6.98 8.94 17.86
N ILE A 103 -7.74 9.23 16.80
CA ILE A 103 -8.63 8.27 16.15
C ILE A 103 -8.23 8.13 14.68
N LEU A 104 -8.05 6.88 14.23
CA LEU A 104 -7.81 6.54 12.83
C LEU A 104 -8.85 5.52 12.36
N PRO A 105 -9.88 5.94 11.60
CA PRO A 105 -10.82 5.00 10.99
C PRO A 105 -10.14 4.21 9.86
N LEU A 106 -10.36 2.91 9.84
CA LEU A 106 -10.00 2.02 8.74
C LEU A 106 -11.26 1.48 8.06
N TRP A 107 -11.18 1.27 6.76
CA TRP A 107 -12.31 0.77 5.99
C TRP A 107 -11.96 -0.51 5.23
N GLY A 108 -12.81 -1.51 5.38
CA GLY A 108 -12.72 -2.79 4.67
C GLY A 108 -11.53 -3.64 5.11
N LYS A 109 -11.41 -4.81 4.48
CA LYS A 109 -10.37 -5.79 4.82
C LYS A 109 -8.99 -5.33 4.37
N MET A 110 -8.02 -5.46 5.24
CA MET A 110 -6.62 -5.13 4.97
C MET A 110 -5.88 -6.28 4.28
N LEU A 111 -4.71 -5.97 3.72
CA LEU A 111 -3.80 -6.96 3.19
C LEU A 111 -3.25 -7.84 4.34
N ASN A 112 -3.26 -9.17 4.16
CA ASN A 112 -2.46 -10.05 5.00
C ASN A 112 -0.98 -9.87 4.66
N VAL A 113 -0.22 -9.36 5.61
CA VAL A 113 1.19 -8.98 5.39
C VAL A 113 2.18 -10.11 5.61
N GLU A 114 1.77 -11.23 6.21
CA GLU A 114 2.65 -12.36 6.58
C GLU A 114 3.53 -12.86 5.41
N LYS A 115 2.96 -12.86 4.20
CA LYS A 115 3.67 -13.25 2.97
C LYS A 115 3.83 -12.11 1.98
N ALA A 116 3.55 -10.88 2.41
CA ALA A 116 3.59 -9.70 1.55
C ALA A 116 4.98 -9.06 1.58
N ARG A 117 5.44 -8.65 0.40
CA ARG A 117 6.69 -7.87 0.31
C ARG A 117 6.44 -6.44 0.80
N ALA A 118 7.46 -5.82 1.39
CA ALA A 118 7.37 -4.46 1.95
C ALA A 118 6.83 -3.42 0.94
N ASP A 119 7.19 -3.54 -0.35
CA ASP A 119 6.69 -2.66 -1.40
C ASP A 119 5.17 -2.75 -1.59
N ARG A 120 4.57 -3.93 -1.38
CA ARG A 120 3.11 -4.13 -1.40
C ARG A 120 2.43 -3.59 -0.15
N VAL A 121 3.09 -3.70 0.99
CA VAL A 121 2.57 -3.18 2.26
C VAL A 121 2.50 -1.66 2.22
N TYR A 122 3.60 -0.99 1.84
CA TYR A 122 3.61 0.47 1.64
C TYR A 122 2.63 0.96 0.56
N GLY A 123 2.41 0.15 -0.49
CA GLY A 123 1.47 0.47 -1.57
C GLY A 123 0.01 0.21 -1.24
N ASN A 124 -0.29 -0.37 -0.09
CA ASN A 124 -1.65 -0.67 0.29
C ASN A 124 -2.34 0.59 0.83
N ASP A 125 -3.46 0.95 0.24
CA ASP A 125 -4.24 2.15 0.57
C ASP A 125 -4.82 2.15 2.00
N LYS A 126 -4.88 0.99 2.64
CA LYS A 126 -5.41 0.81 4.00
C LYS A 126 -4.32 0.73 5.06
N LEU A 127 -3.15 0.20 4.72
CA LEU A 127 -2.01 0.12 5.64
C LEU A 127 -1.15 1.40 5.61
N SER A 128 -1.05 2.06 4.45
CA SER A 128 -0.30 3.31 4.32
C SER A 128 -0.73 4.41 5.31
N PRO A 129 -2.03 4.64 5.57
CA PRO A 129 -2.45 5.57 6.62
C PRO A 129 -1.99 5.18 8.03
N VAL A 130 -1.98 3.88 8.35
CA VAL A 130 -1.49 3.39 9.66
C VAL A 130 0.01 3.64 9.80
N ILE A 131 0.80 3.28 8.78
CA ILE A 131 2.25 3.48 8.76
C ILE A 131 2.58 4.97 8.92
N THR A 132 1.88 5.83 8.19
CA THR A 132 2.07 7.28 8.24
C THR A 132 1.66 7.87 9.61
N ALA A 133 0.54 7.44 10.16
CA ALA A 133 0.08 7.89 11.47
C ALA A 133 1.05 7.52 12.59
N LEU A 134 1.61 6.31 12.56
CA LEU A 134 2.56 5.84 13.57
C LEU A 134 3.95 6.46 13.40
N GLY A 135 4.38 6.76 12.19
CA GLY A 135 5.63 7.46 11.91
C GLY A 135 6.91 6.64 12.05
N ALA A 136 6.83 5.37 12.46
CA ALA A 136 8.00 4.55 12.80
C ALA A 136 8.60 3.75 11.62
N GLY A 137 7.98 3.78 10.44
CA GLY A 137 8.37 2.92 9.31
C GLY A 137 7.96 1.45 9.50
N ILE A 138 8.44 0.56 8.63
CA ILE A 138 8.22 -0.89 8.72
C ILE A 138 9.46 -1.65 8.26
N GLY A 139 9.60 -2.92 8.67
CA GLY A 139 10.70 -3.81 8.29
C GLY A 139 12.06 -3.23 8.68
N ASP A 140 13.01 -3.21 7.75
CA ASP A 140 14.37 -2.72 7.99
C ASP A 140 14.45 -1.21 8.31
N GLU A 141 13.41 -0.44 7.96
CA GLU A 141 13.32 1.00 8.25
C GLU A 141 12.61 1.30 9.58
N PHE A 142 12.14 0.27 10.30
CA PHE A 142 11.41 0.45 11.56
C PHE A 142 12.31 1.04 12.64
N ASN A 143 11.87 2.16 13.20
CA ASN A 143 12.54 2.80 14.34
C ASN A 143 11.51 3.13 15.44
N PRO A 144 11.53 2.42 16.58
CA PRO A 144 10.58 2.63 17.66
C PRO A 144 10.66 4.01 18.30
N GLU A 145 11.82 4.69 18.23
CA GLU A 145 11.99 6.05 18.76
C GLU A 145 11.19 7.11 17.98
N LYS A 146 10.77 6.77 16.74
CA LYS A 146 9.93 7.64 15.90
C LYS A 146 8.44 7.39 16.07
N LEU A 147 8.04 6.45 16.92
CA LEU A 147 6.62 6.21 17.21
C LEU A 147 5.98 7.47 17.78
N ARG A 148 4.86 7.87 17.20
CA ARG A 148 4.08 9.05 17.62
C ARG A 148 3.10 8.76 18.75
N TYR A 149 2.78 7.48 18.97
CA TYR A 149 1.88 6.99 20.01
C TYR A 149 2.49 5.74 20.63
N HIS A 150 2.63 5.72 21.94
CA HIS A 150 3.15 4.54 22.65
C HIS A 150 2.07 3.51 22.98
N LYS A 151 0.81 3.82 22.74
CA LYS A 151 -0.29 2.88 22.90
C LYS A 151 -1.15 2.85 21.65
N ILE A 152 -1.41 1.63 21.14
CA ILE A 152 -2.29 1.38 20.00
C ILE A 152 -3.46 0.54 20.50
N VAL A 153 -4.68 1.05 20.32
CA VAL A 153 -5.93 0.36 20.70
C VAL A 153 -6.69 0.00 19.43
N ILE A 154 -6.98 -1.28 19.26
CA ILE A 154 -7.76 -1.77 18.12
C ILE A 154 -9.22 -1.91 18.57
N MET A 155 -10.10 -1.18 17.89
CA MET A 155 -11.55 -1.23 18.09
C MET A 155 -12.21 -1.79 16.83
N ALA A 156 -12.56 -3.06 16.89
CA ALA A 156 -13.26 -3.77 15.83
C ALA A 156 -14.57 -4.32 16.38
N ASP A 157 -15.57 -4.53 15.52
CA ASP A 157 -16.86 -5.09 15.87
C ASP A 157 -16.73 -6.51 16.45
N ALA A 158 -17.66 -6.90 17.32
CA ALA A 158 -17.67 -8.22 17.97
C ALA A 158 -18.25 -9.32 17.06
N ASP A 159 -17.91 -9.28 15.77
CA ASP A 159 -18.33 -10.24 14.77
C ASP A 159 -17.13 -10.93 14.09
N VAL A 160 -17.40 -11.77 13.09
CA VAL A 160 -16.37 -12.53 12.36
C VAL A 160 -15.45 -11.60 11.54
N ASP A 161 -16.01 -10.55 10.94
CA ASP A 161 -15.24 -9.60 10.13
C ASP A 161 -14.34 -8.74 11.03
N GLY A 162 -14.83 -8.24 12.15
CA GLY A 162 -14.02 -7.53 13.14
C GLY A 162 -12.93 -8.39 13.77
N ALA A 163 -13.20 -9.66 14.05
CA ALA A 163 -12.18 -10.61 14.51
C ALA A 163 -11.08 -10.81 13.45
N HIS A 164 -11.45 -10.87 12.17
CA HIS A 164 -10.52 -10.97 11.07
C HIS A 164 -9.66 -9.69 10.90
N ILE A 165 -10.26 -8.51 10.95
CA ILE A 165 -9.56 -7.22 10.90
C ILE A 165 -8.56 -7.11 12.05
N ARG A 166 -8.95 -7.47 13.27
CA ARG A 166 -8.07 -7.50 14.43
C ARG A 166 -6.88 -8.41 14.22
N THR A 167 -7.10 -9.62 13.68
CA THR A 167 -6.02 -10.57 13.37
C THR A 167 -5.06 -9.99 12.35
N LEU A 168 -5.55 -9.38 11.27
CA LEU A 168 -4.71 -8.76 10.24
C LEU A 168 -3.87 -7.59 10.79
N LEU A 169 -4.45 -6.76 11.67
CA LEU A 169 -3.72 -5.68 12.34
C LEU A 169 -2.63 -6.23 13.27
N LEU A 170 -2.95 -7.24 14.07
CA LEU A 170 -1.97 -7.86 14.95
C LEU A 170 -0.82 -8.50 14.15
N THR A 171 -1.12 -9.17 13.03
CA THR A 171 -0.08 -9.70 12.11
C THR A 171 0.77 -8.59 11.50
N PHE A 172 0.19 -7.42 11.26
CA PHE A 172 0.95 -6.26 10.76
C PHE A 172 1.87 -5.65 11.84
N PHE A 173 1.47 -5.65 13.10
CA PHE A 173 2.26 -5.10 14.20
C PHE A 173 3.33 -6.07 14.75
N PHE A 174 3.19 -7.36 14.48
CA PHE A 174 4.16 -8.39 14.86
C PHE A 174 5.32 -8.47 13.87
#